data_0bcf965c558bba956f23ef94c9a69f53
#
_entry.id   0bcf965c558bba956f23ef94c9a69f53
#
_cell.length_a   1.000
_cell.length_b   1.000
_cell.length_c   1.000
_cell.angle_alpha   90.00
_cell.angle_beta   90.00
_cell.angle_gamma   90.00
#
_symmetry.space_group_name_H-M   'P 1'
#
loop_
_entity.id
_entity.type
_entity.pdbx_description
1 polymer ?
#
loop_
_entity_poly.entity_id
_entity_poly.type
_entity_poly.pdbx_seq_one_letter_code
_entity_poly.pdbx_strand_id
1 'polypeptide(L)'
;MTTRSQPALRAVSLSSWPRGWRAVAGITAVAAGAVIVTGALLPWVEAFAGLIGISGIRGGNGRVLAVAGAAIAAAGIWQLAGGGQAARWLAGLTGFAAVGFAGYLLIQLVRTVRGLGGDSMVIARPGPGLPVVLAGSLAAFATLLFPPSGQATLRRDPAVPAFASAADRRSAGLRRALQVALGAVWLLDAALQYQPYMFTRAFPAMLAMAAPGQPGIVAGPVTLAAQAISASPVAWNAAFATIQLVLAVGLLFRATVRAALAGTVVWSLSVWWLGEGLGGVFTNAASPLTGAPGAAVLYALLAVLVWPGGRDERPGHSVADGSPLGRYAKLAWLLLWAGMAFLLATAPAQAAPFTDRTVVIVFTAVFAAVAAGVLIRGLTRPALVVAAIAAAVIWVTAEQFGGILTGQATDPNTGPLLILIAAAFWPGQRSGDQAAAARLDGAA
;
A
#
# COMPACT_ATOMS: atom_id res chain seq x y z
N MET A 1 -21.02 -66.20 -1.57
CA MET A 1 -20.82 -64.80 -1.97
C MET A 1 -20.51 -64.02 -0.73
N THR A 2 -19.23 -63.85 -0.44
CA THR A 2 -18.74 -63.09 0.73
C THR A 2 -18.29 -61.71 0.28
N THR A 3 -19.08 -60.71 0.64
CA THR A 3 -18.75 -59.30 0.44
C THR A 3 -17.60 -58.89 1.36
N ARG A 4 -16.41 -58.70 0.80
CA ARG A 4 -15.28 -58.05 1.48
C ARG A 4 -15.60 -56.54 1.69
N SER A 5 -15.81 -56.20 2.96
CA SER A 5 -15.81 -54.77 3.36
C SER A 5 -14.41 -54.17 3.20
N GLN A 6 -14.26 -53.20 2.31
CA GLN A 6 -13.04 -52.38 2.22
C GLN A 6 -12.89 -51.54 3.50
N PRO A 7 -11.69 -51.48 4.10
CA PRO A 7 -11.46 -50.56 5.21
C PRO A 7 -11.50 -49.13 4.68
N ALA A 8 -12.38 -48.32 5.27
CA ALA A 8 -12.44 -46.89 5.02
C ALA A 8 -11.09 -46.25 5.41
N LEU A 9 -10.34 -45.82 4.43
CA LEU A 9 -9.15 -44.97 4.65
C LEU A 9 -9.60 -43.73 5.42
N ARG A 10 -9.25 -43.69 6.71
CA ARG A 10 -9.33 -42.46 7.52
C ARG A 10 -8.46 -41.43 6.86
N ALA A 11 -9.10 -40.46 6.19
CA ALA A 11 -8.43 -39.23 5.79
C ALA A 11 -7.86 -38.60 7.05
N VAL A 12 -6.54 -38.67 7.23
CA VAL A 12 -5.83 -37.90 8.24
C VAL A 12 -6.02 -36.43 7.86
N SER A 13 -6.89 -35.75 8.61
CA SER A 13 -7.13 -34.33 8.39
C SER A 13 -5.88 -33.57 8.86
N LEU A 14 -5.07 -33.10 7.93
CA LEU A 14 -3.94 -32.17 8.15
C LEU A 14 -4.40 -30.77 8.63
N SER A 15 -5.53 -30.67 9.28
CA SER A 15 -6.19 -29.42 9.66
C SER A 15 -6.07 -29.06 11.15
N SER A 16 -5.17 -29.63 11.90
CA SER A 16 -5.01 -29.28 13.31
C SER A 16 -3.68 -28.60 13.62
N TRP A 17 -3.45 -27.43 13.06
CA TRP A 17 -2.61 -26.47 13.78
C TRP A 17 -3.32 -26.12 15.08
N PRO A 18 -2.62 -26.17 16.24
CA PRO A 18 -3.26 -26.01 17.52
C PRO A 18 -4.04 -24.69 17.58
N ARG A 19 -5.26 -24.72 18.08
CA ARG A 19 -6.06 -23.53 18.40
C ARG A 19 -5.24 -22.46 19.16
N GLY A 20 -4.16 -22.88 19.81
CA GLY A 20 -3.20 -22.02 20.50
C GLY A 20 -2.54 -20.93 19.65
N TRP A 21 -2.15 -21.18 18.40
CA TRP A 21 -1.47 -20.16 17.59
C TRP A 21 -2.36 -18.98 17.19
N ARG A 22 -3.66 -19.20 17.04
CA ARG A 22 -4.63 -18.09 16.86
C ARG A 22 -4.70 -17.21 18.10
N ALA A 23 -4.76 -17.84 19.26
CA ALA A 23 -4.79 -17.10 20.51
C ALA A 23 -3.48 -16.33 20.72
N VAL A 24 -2.33 -16.96 20.45
CA VAL A 24 -1.01 -16.31 20.54
C VAL A 24 -0.94 -15.10 19.63
N ALA A 25 -1.29 -15.23 18.35
CA ALA A 25 -1.25 -14.11 17.41
C ALA A 25 -2.23 -12.98 17.81
N GLY A 26 -3.44 -13.32 18.25
CA GLY A 26 -4.42 -12.34 18.72
C GLY A 26 -3.96 -11.64 20.00
N ILE A 27 -3.44 -12.36 20.98
CA ILE A 27 -2.87 -11.78 22.21
C ILE A 27 -1.67 -10.90 21.90
N THR A 28 -0.78 -11.35 21.01
CA THR A 28 0.37 -10.54 20.56
C THR A 28 -0.09 -9.23 19.91
N ALA A 29 -1.12 -9.26 19.06
CA ALA A 29 -1.65 -8.05 18.44
C ALA A 29 -2.27 -7.10 19.49
N VAL A 30 -3.03 -7.61 20.46
CA VAL A 30 -3.62 -6.79 21.55
C VAL A 30 -2.50 -6.15 22.37
N ALA A 31 -1.52 -6.94 22.82
CA ALA A 31 -0.40 -6.44 23.60
C ALA A 31 0.43 -5.42 22.81
N ALA A 32 0.73 -5.69 21.56
CA ALA A 32 1.45 -4.80 20.66
C ALA A 32 0.72 -3.45 20.49
N GLY A 33 -0.59 -3.49 20.24
CA GLY A 33 -1.42 -2.29 20.16
C GLY A 33 -1.42 -1.48 21.45
N ALA A 34 -1.53 -2.13 22.60
CA ALA A 34 -1.42 -1.48 23.90
C ALA A 34 -0.04 -0.82 24.13
N VAL A 35 1.04 -1.50 23.74
CA VAL A 35 2.43 -0.96 23.83
C VAL A 35 2.58 0.27 22.93
N ILE A 36 2.02 0.28 21.72
CA ILE A 36 2.06 1.45 20.83
C ILE A 36 1.32 2.63 21.45
N VAL A 37 0.10 2.42 21.98
CA VAL A 37 -0.66 3.46 22.65
C VAL A 37 0.11 4.01 23.86
N THR A 38 0.66 3.13 24.69
CA THR A 38 1.49 3.52 25.83
C THR A 38 2.70 4.36 25.38
N GLY A 39 3.42 3.92 24.34
CA GLY A 39 4.54 4.66 23.79
C GLY A 39 4.17 6.03 23.23
N ALA A 40 2.96 6.19 22.68
CA ALA A 40 2.46 7.49 22.24
C ALA A 40 2.14 8.44 23.42
N LEU A 41 1.78 7.89 24.58
CA LEU A 41 1.53 8.65 25.81
C LEU A 41 2.81 9.01 26.56
N LEU A 42 3.88 8.24 26.41
CA LEU A 42 5.18 8.48 27.02
C LEU A 42 5.87 9.72 26.43
N PRO A 43 6.84 10.32 27.15
CA PRO A 43 7.65 11.42 26.60
C PRO A 43 8.43 10.99 25.36
N TRP A 44 8.35 11.77 24.28
CA TRP A 44 9.18 11.64 23.08
C TRP A 44 10.41 12.53 23.15
N VAL A 45 10.27 13.67 23.81
CA VAL A 45 11.35 14.60 24.09
C VAL A 45 11.38 14.87 25.58
N GLU A 46 12.56 14.81 26.15
CA GLU A 46 12.83 15.20 27.50
C GLU A 46 13.79 16.40 27.48
N ALA A 47 13.46 17.45 28.21
CA ALA A 47 14.30 18.64 28.38
C ALA A 47 14.65 18.88 29.85
N PHE A 48 15.72 19.63 30.11
CA PHE A 48 16.18 19.97 31.45
C PHE A 48 16.40 18.73 32.34
N ALA A 49 17.18 17.78 31.83
CA ALA A 49 17.50 16.52 32.56
C ALA A 49 16.26 15.68 32.93
N GLY A 50 15.16 15.77 32.15
CA GLY A 50 13.94 15.00 32.39
C GLY A 50 12.86 15.73 33.19
N LEU A 51 13.09 16.97 33.58
CA LEU A 51 12.10 17.79 34.33
C LEU A 51 10.89 18.14 33.46
N ILE A 52 11.08 18.25 32.14
CA ILE A 52 10.01 18.52 31.20
C ILE A 52 9.96 17.39 30.17
N GLY A 53 8.86 16.61 30.19
CA GLY A 53 8.58 15.57 29.22
C GLY A 53 7.46 16.01 28.26
N ILE A 54 7.72 15.98 26.95
CA ILE A 54 6.69 16.22 25.92
C ILE A 54 6.25 14.88 25.35
N SER A 55 5.03 14.48 25.70
CA SER A 55 4.46 13.22 25.21
C SER A 55 4.08 13.31 23.72
N GLY A 56 4.18 12.18 23.01
CA GLY A 56 3.85 12.10 21.59
C GLY A 56 2.41 12.51 21.28
N ILE A 57 1.46 12.19 22.15
CA ILE A 57 0.03 12.45 21.92
C ILE A 57 -0.31 13.95 21.89
N ARG A 58 0.56 14.81 22.41
CA ARG A 58 0.39 16.27 22.25
C ARG A 58 0.53 16.71 20.81
N GLY A 59 1.31 15.98 19.99
CA GLY A 59 1.47 16.21 18.57
C GLY A 59 0.56 15.32 17.70
N GLY A 60 0.30 15.75 16.45
CA GLY A 60 -0.50 14.98 15.49
C GLY A 60 0.06 13.57 15.23
N ASN A 61 1.38 13.45 15.14
CA ASN A 61 2.08 12.19 14.86
C ASN A 61 1.85 11.13 15.95
N GLY A 62 1.87 11.53 17.21
CA GLY A 62 1.60 10.62 18.32
C GLY A 62 0.15 10.19 18.39
N ARG A 63 -0.80 11.06 18.01
CA ARG A 63 -2.22 10.72 17.90
C ARG A 63 -2.45 9.68 16.81
N VAL A 64 -1.81 9.83 15.65
CA VAL A 64 -1.87 8.85 14.56
C VAL A 64 -1.37 7.49 15.01
N LEU A 65 -0.22 7.44 15.71
CA LEU A 65 0.33 6.18 16.23
C LEU A 65 -0.55 5.59 17.33
N ALA A 66 -1.17 6.41 18.19
CA ALA A 66 -2.12 5.94 19.20
C ALA A 66 -3.36 5.30 18.54
N VAL A 67 -3.91 5.93 17.49
CA VAL A 67 -5.02 5.38 16.70
C VAL A 67 -4.62 4.08 16.01
N ALA A 68 -3.43 4.02 15.41
CA ALA A 68 -2.89 2.80 14.80
C ALA A 68 -2.75 1.68 15.85
N GLY A 69 -2.25 1.98 17.04
CA GLY A 69 -2.17 1.03 18.16
C GLY A 69 -3.54 0.52 18.60
N ALA A 70 -4.52 1.42 18.71
CA ALA A 70 -5.90 1.03 19.03
C ALA A 70 -6.52 0.14 17.94
N ALA A 71 -6.28 0.44 16.66
CA ALA A 71 -6.73 -0.38 15.54
C ALA A 71 -6.08 -1.77 15.54
N ILE A 72 -4.78 -1.87 15.86
CA ILE A 72 -4.07 -3.14 16.01
C ILE A 72 -4.66 -3.95 17.17
N ALA A 73 -4.92 -3.33 18.32
CA ALA A 73 -5.54 -3.99 19.47
C ALA A 73 -6.95 -4.49 19.13
N ALA A 74 -7.76 -3.68 18.47
CA ALA A 74 -9.10 -4.06 18.00
C ALA A 74 -9.05 -5.23 17.00
N ALA A 75 -8.11 -5.22 16.07
CA ALA A 75 -7.87 -6.34 15.16
C ALA A 75 -7.46 -7.62 15.92
N GLY A 76 -6.63 -7.50 16.96
CA GLY A 76 -6.26 -8.61 17.83
C GLY A 76 -7.47 -9.20 18.58
N ILE A 77 -8.32 -8.34 19.14
CA ILE A 77 -9.60 -8.76 19.78
C ILE A 77 -10.50 -9.45 18.76
N TRP A 78 -10.65 -8.86 17.57
CA TRP A 78 -11.43 -9.48 16.49
C TRP A 78 -10.88 -10.85 16.11
N GLN A 79 -9.54 -11.02 16.05
CA GLN A 79 -8.90 -12.31 15.80
C GLN A 79 -9.21 -13.34 16.90
N LEU A 80 -9.21 -12.93 18.17
CA LEU A 80 -9.58 -13.79 19.31
C LEU A 80 -11.06 -14.17 19.26
N ALA A 81 -11.94 -13.28 18.83
CA ALA A 81 -13.38 -13.50 18.65
C ALA A 81 -13.72 -14.36 17.40
N GLY A 82 -12.73 -14.91 16.70
CA GLY A 82 -12.98 -15.73 15.51
C GLY A 82 -12.80 -14.99 14.18
N GLY A 83 -12.41 -13.73 14.19
CA GLY A 83 -12.02 -12.98 13.01
C GLY A 83 -10.86 -13.68 12.29
N GLY A 84 -11.09 -14.05 11.05
CA GLY A 84 -10.19 -14.88 10.26
C GLY A 84 -8.87 -14.19 9.91
N GLN A 85 -8.32 -14.58 8.77
CA GLN A 85 -7.05 -14.08 8.24
C GLN A 85 -7.03 -12.55 8.04
N ALA A 86 -8.21 -11.94 7.78
CA ALA A 86 -8.34 -10.50 7.58
C ALA A 86 -7.91 -9.69 8.81
N ALA A 87 -8.32 -10.11 10.01
CA ALA A 87 -7.93 -9.44 11.26
C ALA A 87 -6.40 -9.48 11.48
N ARG A 88 -5.76 -10.60 11.15
CA ARG A 88 -4.30 -10.75 11.22
C ARG A 88 -3.58 -9.84 10.23
N TRP A 89 -4.03 -9.81 8.97
CA TRP A 89 -3.47 -8.92 7.96
C TRP A 89 -3.63 -7.46 8.36
N LEU A 90 -4.79 -7.08 8.89
CA LEU A 90 -5.03 -5.72 9.38
C LEU A 90 -4.02 -5.35 10.48
N ALA A 91 -3.88 -6.18 11.51
CA ALA A 91 -2.94 -5.95 12.60
C ALA A 91 -1.49 -5.85 12.09
N GLY A 92 -1.06 -6.79 11.25
CA GLY A 92 0.32 -6.86 10.78
C GLY A 92 0.69 -5.78 9.78
N LEU A 93 -0.19 -5.42 8.83
CA LEU A 93 0.06 -4.34 7.87
C LEU A 93 0.03 -2.96 8.55
N THR A 94 -0.90 -2.75 9.49
CA THR A 94 -0.89 -1.53 10.30
C THR A 94 0.37 -1.46 11.16
N GLY A 95 0.83 -2.60 11.71
CA GLY A 95 2.10 -2.70 12.43
C GLY A 95 3.29 -2.36 11.54
N PHE A 96 3.34 -2.87 10.31
CA PHE A 96 4.39 -2.55 9.34
C PHE A 96 4.44 -1.04 9.03
N ALA A 97 3.30 -0.44 8.73
CA ALA A 97 3.22 1.00 8.49
C ALA A 97 3.68 1.81 9.73
N ALA A 98 3.28 1.36 10.91
CA ALA A 98 3.69 2.00 12.17
C ALA A 98 5.20 1.87 12.45
N VAL A 99 5.85 0.74 12.06
CA VAL A 99 7.33 0.59 12.12
C VAL A 99 8.01 1.66 11.26
N GLY A 100 7.59 1.80 10.00
CA GLY A 100 8.16 2.79 9.09
C GLY A 100 8.00 4.21 9.63
N PHE A 101 6.78 4.54 10.08
CA PHE A 101 6.48 5.88 10.59
C PHE A 101 7.22 6.20 11.90
N ALA A 102 7.19 5.30 12.87
CA ALA A 102 7.90 5.49 14.14
C ALA A 102 9.42 5.55 13.94
N GLY A 103 9.98 4.72 13.04
CA GLY A 103 11.39 4.75 12.68
C GLY A 103 11.79 6.08 12.04
N TYR A 104 10.99 6.59 11.09
CA TYR A 104 11.20 7.91 10.50
C TYR A 104 11.20 9.02 11.56
N LEU A 105 10.18 9.04 12.43
CA LEU A 105 10.08 10.04 13.51
C LEU A 105 11.26 9.95 14.48
N LEU A 106 11.72 8.76 14.80
CA LEU A 106 12.89 8.57 15.68
C LEU A 106 14.16 9.12 15.04
N ILE A 107 14.37 8.87 13.75
CA ILE A 107 15.52 9.42 13.01
C ILE A 107 15.45 10.94 12.98
N GLN A 108 14.28 11.51 12.69
CA GLN A 108 14.09 12.97 12.68
C GLN A 108 14.33 13.57 14.06
N LEU A 109 13.78 12.95 15.10
CA LEU A 109 13.99 13.39 16.48
C LEU A 109 15.47 13.39 16.86
N VAL A 110 16.20 12.31 16.58
CA VAL A 110 17.63 12.21 16.88
C VAL A 110 18.43 13.27 16.11
N ARG A 111 18.11 13.51 14.84
CA ARG A 111 18.76 14.56 14.04
C ARG A 111 18.51 15.95 14.61
N THR A 112 17.25 16.27 14.97
CA THR A 112 16.87 17.57 15.55
C THR A 112 17.57 17.78 16.89
N VAL A 113 17.56 16.79 17.77
CA VAL A 113 18.21 16.90 19.10
C VAL A 113 19.72 17.06 18.95
N ARG A 114 20.37 16.36 18.02
CA ARG A 114 21.81 16.55 17.74
C ARG A 114 22.12 17.94 17.20
N GLY A 115 21.24 18.50 16.34
CA GLY A 115 21.40 19.85 15.79
C GLY A 115 21.26 20.96 16.85
N LEU A 116 20.50 20.73 17.92
CA LEU A 116 20.33 21.68 19.04
C LEU A 116 21.49 21.66 20.02
N GLY A 117 22.35 20.62 19.99
CA GLY A 117 23.39 20.40 21.00
C GLY A 117 24.62 21.34 20.92
N GLY A 118 24.70 22.25 19.92
CA GLY A 118 25.85 23.14 19.72
C GLY A 118 25.75 24.51 20.42
N ASP A 119 24.54 25.09 20.50
CA ASP A 119 24.37 26.51 20.88
C ASP A 119 23.20 26.78 21.85
N SER A 120 22.51 25.77 22.37
CA SER A 120 21.33 26.01 23.20
C SER A 120 21.57 25.67 24.68
N MET A 121 21.15 26.56 25.59
CA MET A 121 21.02 26.31 27.00
C MET A 121 20.07 25.15 27.37
N VAL A 122 19.37 24.61 26.38
CA VAL A 122 18.37 23.54 26.55
C VAL A 122 18.99 22.19 26.17
N ILE A 123 19.33 21.39 27.17
CA ILE A 123 19.75 20.02 26.99
C ILE A 123 18.48 19.19 26.72
N ALA A 124 18.15 18.97 25.43
CA ALA A 124 17.07 18.07 25.02
C ALA A 124 17.63 16.67 24.78
N ARG A 125 16.85 15.64 25.13
CA ARG A 125 17.17 14.21 24.88
C ARG A 125 15.97 13.51 24.27
N PRO A 126 16.18 12.50 23.40
CA PRO A 126 15.10 11.61 22.98
C PRO A 126 14.55 10.87 24.20
N GLY A 127 13.24 10.95 24.39
CA GLY A 127 12.53 10.20 25.43
C GLY A 127 12.22 8.76 25.02
N PRO A 128 11.72 7.91 25.93
CA PRO A 128 11.48 6.49 25.71
C PRO A 128 10.26 6.20 24.81
N GLY A 129 9.39 7.18 24.57
CA GLY A 129 8.10 6.93 23.92
C GLY A 129 8.21 6.36 22.50
N LEU A 130 9.04 6.96 21.62
CA LEU A 130 9.23 6.46 20.24
C LEU A 130 9.88 5.07 20.16
N PRO A 131 10.95 4.75 20.93
CA PRO A 131 11.45 3.38 21.01
C PRO A 131 10.39 2.36 21.44
N VAL A 132 9.53 2.70 22.39
CA VAL A 132 8.42 1.83 22.84
C VAL A 132 7.38 1.65 21.73
N VAL A 133 7.00 2.72 21.02
CA VAL A 133 6.13 2.62 19.84
C VAL A 133 6.75 1.69 18.79
N LEU A 134 8.03 1.85 18.50
CA LEU A 134 8.73 1.04 17.50
C LEU A 134 8.74 -0.45 17.89
N ALA A 135 9.00 -0.77 19.16
CA ALA A 135 8.96 -2.15 19.67
C ALA A 135 7.57 -2.76 19.55
N GLY A 136 6.51 -2.04 19.92
CA GLY A 136 5.13 -2.47 19.75
C GLY A 136 4.76 -2.68 18.28
N SER A 137 5.21 -1.77 17.41
CA SER A 137 4.95 -1.86 15.97
C SER A 137 5.64 -3.08 15.33
N LEU A 138 6.87 -3.39 15.72
CA LEU A 138 7.58 -4.61 15.31
C LEU A 138 6.87 -5.87 15.80
N ALA A 139 6.38 -5.89 17.03
CA ALA A 139 5.61 -7.02 17.57
C ALA A 139 4.29 -7.21 16.81
N ALA A 140 3.59 -6.13 16.44
CA ALA A 140 2.39 -6.19 15.61
C ALA A 140 2.71 -6.72 14.21
N PHE A 141 3.77 -6.23 13.57
CA PHE A 141 4.23 -6.71 12.27
C PHE A 141 4.61 -8.21 12.31
N ALA A 142 5.27 -8.65 13.37
CA ALA A 142 5.65 -10.04 13.57
C ALA A 142 4.44 -11.00 13.60
N THR A 143 3.21 -10.51 13.84
CA THR A 143 2.00 -11.35 13.75
C THR A 143 1.78 -11.94 12.35
N LEU A 144 2.34 -11.34 11.30
CA LEU A 144 2.33 -11.91 9.94
C LEU A 144 3.20 -13.16 9.79
N LEU A 145 4.22 -13.32 10.64
CA LEU A 145 5.12 -14.48 10.63
C LEU A 145 4.46 -15.73 11.22
N PHE A 146 3.39 -15.58 12.00
CA PHE A 146 2.65 -16.74 12.50
C PHE A 146 1.98 -17.48 11.34
N PRO A 147 1.94 -18.82 11.38
CA PRO A 147 1.30 -19.59 10.32
C PRO A 147 -0.17 -19.18 10.16
N PRO A 148 -0.70 -19.17 8.92
CA PRO A 148 -2.11 -18.89 8.69
C PRO A 148 -2.94 -19.91 9.44
N SER A 149 -3.77 -19.47 10.37
CA SER A 149 -4.73 -20.31 11.07
C SER A 149 -5.68 -20.89 10.03
N GLY A 150 -5.68 -22.21 9.94
CA GLY A 150 -6.35 -23.12 9.04
C GLY A 150 -7.49 -22.57 8.19
N GLN A 151 -7.58 -23.08 7.00
CA GLN A 151 -8.56 -22.87 5.97
C GLN A 151 -9.79 -22.09 6.46
N ALA A 152 -9.89 -20.80 6.05
CA ALA A 152 -11.20 -20.24 5.87
C ALA A 152 -11.96 -21.32 5.08
N THR A 153 -12.98 -21.90 5.66
CA THR A 153 -14.01 -22.58 4.88
C THR A 153 -14.39 -21.57 3.83
N LEU A 154 -13.82 -21.76 2.62
CA LEU A 154 -14.13 -20.94 1.47
C LEU A 154 -15.65 -21.04 1.36
N ARG A 155 -16.34 -20.03 1.85
CA ARG A 155 -17.76 -19.87 1.61
C ARG A 155 -17.86 -20.00 0.10
N ARG A 156 -18.46 -21.08 -0.36
CA ARG A 156 -18.56 -21.45 -1.75
C ARG A 156 -19.11 -20.23 -2.46
N ASP A 157 -18.22 -19.53 -3.15
CA ASP A 157 -18.61 -18.34 -3.86
C ASP A 157 -19.44 -18.79 -5.06
N PRO A 158 -20.74 -18.50 -5.12
CA PRO A 158 -21.60 -18.98 -6.20
C PRO A 158 -21.16 -18.48 -7.59
N ALA A 159 -20.27 -17.49 -7.64
CA ALA A 159 -19.73 -16.96 -8.89
C ALA A 159 -18.56 -17.79 -9.47
N VAL A 160 -17.99 -18.75 -8.69
CA VAL A 160 -16.90 -19.61 -9.17
C VAL A 160 -17.47 -20.96 -9.60
N PRO A 161 -17.26 -21.40 -10.87
CA PRO A 161 -17.75 -22.69 -11.35
C PRO A 161 -17.30 -23.85 -10.43
N ALA A 162 -18.15 -24.87 -10.27
CA ALA A 162 -17.88 -26.03 -9.39
C ALA A 162 -16.58 -26.78 -9.74
N PHE A 163 -16.08 -26.63 -10.98
CA PHE A 163 -14.86 -27.25 -11.50
C PHE A 163 -13.62 -26.35 -11.43
N ALA A 164 -13.72 -25.13 -10.86
CA ALA A 164 -12.57 -24.24 -10.72
C ALA A 164 -11.51 -24.87 -9.82
N SER A 165 -10.25 -24.83 -10.28
CA SER A 165 -9.12 -25.33 -9.50
C SER A 165 -8.90 -24.50 -8.23
N ALA A 166 -8.15 -25.03 -7.24
CA ALA A 166 -7.77 -24.27 -6.06
C ALA A 166 -6.93 -23.02 -6.40
N ALA A 167 -6.17 -23.08 -7.50
CA ALA A 167 -5.39 -21.96 -8.03
C ALA A 167 -6.29 -20.84 -8.57
N ASP A 168 -7.36 -21.20 -9.30
CA ASP A 168 -8.32 -20.24 -9.86
C ASP A 168 -9.09 -19.51 -8.74
N ARG A 169 -9.46 -20.24 -7.69
CA ARG A 169 -10.10 -19.64 -6.51
C ARG A 169 -9.18 -18.66 -5.76
N ARG A 170 -7.88 -18.93 -5.74
CA ARG A 170 -6.89 -18.02 -5.11
C ARG A 170 -6.68 -16.75 -5.93
N SER A 171 -6.56 -16.87 -7.26
CA SER A 171 -6.40 -15.70 -8.14
C SER A 171 -7.65 -14.82 -8.12
N ALA A 172 -8.85 -15.40 -8.14
CA ALA A 172 -10.12 -14.68 -7.97
C ALA A 172 -10.21 -14.00 -6.58
N GLY A 173 -9.77 -14.69 -5.53
CA GLY A 173 -9.71 -14.13 -4.17
C GLY A 173 -8.73 -12.96 -4.06
N LEU A 174 -7.54 -13.06 -4.65
CA LEU A 174 -6.55 -11.98 -4.67
C LEU A 174 -7.07 -10.79 -5.50
N ARG A 175 -7.64 -11.04 -6.68
CA ARG A 175 -8.27 -9.98 -7.48
C ARG A 175 -9.31 -9.21 -6.67
N ARG A 176 -10.17 -9.94 -5.95
CA ARG A 176 -11.20 -9.31 -5.10
C ARG A 176 -10.57 -8.50 -3.97
N ALA A 177 -9.53 -9.01 -3.32
CA ALA A 177 -8.81 -8.29 -2.28
C ALA A 177 -8.19 -6.99 -2.82
N LEU A 178 -7.61 -7.01 -4.02
CA LEU A 178 -7.04 -5.83 -4.66
C LEU A 178 -8.12 -4.81 -5.07
N GLN A 179 -9.30 -5.25 -5.54
CA GLN A 179 -10.43 -4.36 -5.80
C GLN A 179 -10.92 -3.66 -4.53
N VAL A 180 -11.00 -4.38 -3.42
CA VAL A 180 -11.37 -3.81 -2.12
C VAL A 180 -10.28 -2.87 -1.61
N ALA A 181 -9.01 -3.22 -1.77
CA ALA A 181 -7.89 -2.36 -1.41
C ALA A 181 -7.89 -1.05 -2.23
N LEU A 182 -8.13 -1.13 -3.54
CA LEU A 182 -8.31 0.06 -4.37
C LEU A 182 -9.51 0.91 -3.91
N GLY A 183 -10.61 0.26 -3.52
CA GLY A 183 -11.76 0.94 -2.92
C GLY A 183 -11.42 1.64 -1.60
N ALA A 184 -10.59 1.02 -0.77
CA ALA A 184 -10.11 1.63 0.47
C ALA A 184 -9.20 2.85 0.22
N VAL A 185 -8.36 2.80 -0.83
CA VAL A 185 -7.53 3.94 -1.24
C VAL A 185 -8.43 5.08 -1.73
N TRP A 186 -9.42 4.81 -2.60
CA TRP A 186 -10.41 5.82 -3.02
C TRP A 186 -11.22 6.40 -1.86
N LEU A 187 -11.53 5.60 -0.84
CA LEU A 187 -12.20 6.09 0.36
C LEU A 187 -11.31 7.06 1.15
N LEU A 188 -10.01 6.75 1.24
CA LEU A 188 -9.03 7.63 1.83
C LEU A 188 -8.96 8.96 1.05
N ASP A 189 -8.86 8.90 -0.28
CA ASP A 189 -8.81 10.10 -1.12
C ASP A 189 -10.06 10.96 -0.96
N ALA A 190 -11.26 10.33 -0.95
CA ALA A 190 -12.50 11.04 -0.66
C ALA A 190 -12.46 11.72 0.71
N ALA A 191 -11.92 11.07 1.73
CA ALA A 191 -11.76 11.65 3.06
C ALA A 191 -10.76 12.82 3.07
N LEU A 192 -9.66 12.72 2.32
CA LEU A 192 -8.67 13.78 2.18
C LEU A 192 -9.24 15.03 1.48
N GLN A 193 -10.20 14.86 0.57
CA GLN A 193 -10.89 16.00 -0.06
C GLN A 193 -11.74 16.83 0.94
N TYR A 194 -12.07 16.29 2.12
CA TYR A 194 -12.79 17.06 3.16
C TYR A 194 -11.87 17.92 4.03
N GLN A 195 -10.56 17.98 3.75
CA GLN A 195 -9.65 18.87 4.46
C GLN A 195 -10.00 20.33 4.16
N PRO A 196 -9.89 21.25 5.14
CA PRO A 196 -10.23 22.67 4.94
C PRO A 196 -9.50 23.33 3.77
N TYR A 197 -8.25 22.95 3.54
CA TYR A 197 -7.42 23.43 2.44
C TYR A 197 -8.09 23.23 1.07
N MET A 198 -8.74 22.09 0.85
CA MET A 198 -9.36 21.70 -0.41
C MET A 198 -10.56 22.59 -0.79
N PHE A 199 -11.16 23.28 0.17
CA PHE A 199 -12.28 24.20 -0.05
C PHE A 199 -11.87 25.65 -0.25
N THR A 200 -10.56 25.92 -0.33
CA THR A 200 -10.00 27.25 -0.52
C THR A 200 -9.45 27.44 -1.94
N ARG A 201 -9.12 28.69 -2.30
CA ARG A 201 -8.43 28.99 -3.55
C ARG A 201 -6.97 28.48 -3.59
N ALA A 202 -6.43 28.05 -2.47
CA ALA A 202 -5.09 27.45 -2.41
C ALA A 202 -5.04 26.09 -3.14
N PHE A 203 -6.13 25.31 -3.13
CA PHE A 203 -6.21 24.04 -3.85
C PHE A 203 -6.05 24.20 -5.38
N PRO A 204 -6.85 25.00 -6.11
CA PRO A 204 -6.60 25.20 -7.54
C PRO A 204 -5.27 25.91 -7.83
N ALA A 205 -4.75 26.75 -6.93
CA ALA A 205 -3.41 27.30 -7.08
C ALA A 205 -2.33 26.20 -7.03
N MET A 206 -2.48 25.21 -6.16
CA MET A 206 -1.62 24.03 -6.11
C MET A 206 -1.70 23.22 -7.42
N LEU A 207 -2.89 22.98 -7.97
CA LEU A 207 -3.04 22.30 -9.26
C LEU A 207 -2.35 23.05 -10.40
N ALA A 208 -2.42 24.40 -10.42
CA ALA A 208 -1.76 25.21 -11.42
C ALA A 208 -0.24 25.05 -11.44
N MET A 209 0.37 24.62 -10.32
CA MET A 209 1.82 24.36 -10.22
C MET A 209 2.26 23.15 -11.06
N ALA A 210 1.35 22.32 -11.55
CA ALA A 210 1.67 21.24 -12.47
C ALA A 210 1.85 21.70 -13.93
N ALA A 211 1.55 22.97 -14.27
CA ALA A 211 1.66 23.51 -15.63
C ALA A 211 3.08 24.01 -16.02
N PRO A 212 3.87 24.64 -15.13
CA PRO A 212 5.17 25.20 -15.51
C PRO A 212 6.13 24.13 -16.04
N GLY A 213 6.86 24.46 -17.10
CA GLY A 213 7.82 23.54 -17.74
C GLY A 213 7.21 22.45 -18.62
N GLN A 214 5.89 22.38 -18.71
CA GLN A 214 5.17 21.43 -19.56
C GLN A 214 4.98 21.96 -20.99
N PRO A 215 4.88 21.06 -22.00
CA PRO A 215 4.42 21.43 -23.34
C PRO A 215 3.03 22.05 -23.30
N GLY A 216 2.73 22.98 -24.24
CA GLY A 216 1.46 23.71 -24.28
C GLY A 216 0.21 22.83 -24.28
N ILE A 217 0.27 21.63 -24.88
CA ILE A 217 -0.80 20.63 -24.90
C ILE A 217 -1.12 20.07 -23.49
N VAL A 218 -0.19 20.16 -22.55
CA VAL A 218 -0.36 19.76 -21.15
C VAL A 218 -0.63 20.99 -20.28
N ALA A 219 0.21 22.03 -20.39
CA ALA A 219 0.10 23.24 -19.57
C ALA A 219 -1.23 23.98 -19.77
N GLY A 220 -1.73 24.05 -21.00
CA GLY A 220 -2.99 24.72 -21.33
C GLY A 220 -4.20 24.13 -20.60
N PRO A 221 -4.49 22.82 -20.76
CA PRO A 221 -5.57 22.15 -20.06
C PRO A 221 -5.44 22.20 -18.53
N VAL A 222 -4.24 22.05 -17.96
CA VAL A 222 -3.99 22.18 -16.50
C VAL A 222 -4.37 23.57 -16.02
N THR A 223 -3.93 24.62 -16.74
CA THR A 223 -4.22 26.01 -16.38
C THR A 223 -5.73 26.30 -16.47
N LEU A 224 -6.39 25.83 -17.53
CA LEU A 224 -7.84 25.98 -17.69
C LEU A 224 -8.62 25.29 -16.59
N ALA A 225 -8.22 24.05 -16.22
CA ALA A 225 -8.83 23.32 -15.12
C ALA A 225 -8.67 24.07 -13.78
N ALA A 226 -7.46 24.55 -13.46
CA ALA A 226 -7.20 25.32 -12.26
C ALA A 226 -8.03 26.62 -12.21
N GLN A 227 -8.18 27.32 -13.34
CA GLN A 227 -9.03 28.53 -13.44
C GLN A 227 -10.50 28.21 -13.21
N ALA A 228 -11.02 27.14 -13.86
CA ALA A 228 -12.40 26.69 -13.67
C ALA A 228 -12.69 26.34 -12.20
N ILE A 229 -11.79 25.60 -11.56
CA ILE A 229 -11.91 25.23 -10.14
C ILE A 229 -11.82 26.47 -9.24
N SER A 230 -10.97 27.44 -9.57
CA SER A 230 -10.82 28.70 -8.82
C SER A 230 -12.09 29.55 -8.79
N ALA A 231 -12.95 29.42 -9.79
CA ALA A 231 -14.23 30.14 -9.85
C ALA A 231 -15.22 29.65 -8.75
N SER A 232 -15.17 28.38 -8.39
CA SER A 232 -16.06 27.77 -7.39
C SER A 232 -15.36 26.60 -6.67
N PRO A 233 -14.32 26.83 -5.85
CA PRO A 233 -13.54 25.75 -5.24
C PRO A 233 -14.38 24.78 -4.43
N VAL A 234 -15.34 25.30 -3.67
CA VAL A 234 -16.24 24.49 -2.82
C VAL A 234 -17.08 23.51 -3.64
N ALA A 235 -17.69 24.00 -4.74
CA ALA A 235 -18.54 23.15 -5.58
C ALA A 235 -17.72 22.07 -6.31
N TRP A 236 -16.58 22.43 -6.86
CA TRP A 236 -15.70 21.50 -7.54
C TRP A 236 -15.14 20.45 -6.60
N ASN A 237 -14.64 20.88 -5.43
CA ASN A 237 -14.10 19.94 -4.46
C ASN A 237 -15.17 18.98 -3.91
N ALA A 238 -16.38 19.47 -3.64
CA ALA A 238 -17.50 18.62 -3.25
C ALA A 238 -17.84 17.58 -4.34
N ALA A 239 -17.78 17.97 -5.62
CA ALA A 239 -17.96 17.03 -6.73
C ALA A 239 -16.85 15.99 -6.77
N PHE A 240 -15.58 16.38 -6.59
CA PHE A 240 -14.42 15.47 -6.58
C PHE A 240 -14.52 14.46 -5.43
N ALA A 241 -14.80 14.93 -4.21
CA ALA A 241 -15.02 14.06 -3.05
C ALA A 241 -16.16 13.05 -3.29
N THR A 242 -17.26 13.52 -3.92
CA THR A 242 -18.42 12.66 -4.24
C THR A 242 -18.06 11.61 -5.28
N ILE A 243 -17.34 11.97 -6.36
CA ILE A 243 -16.89 11.02 -7.38
C ILE A 243 -15.99 9.95 -6.74
N GLN A 244 -15.00 10.33 -5.97
CA GLN A 244 -14.08 9.40 -5.29
C GLN A 244 -14.82 8.48 -4.31
N LEU A 245 -15.79 9.01 -3.57
CA LEU A 245 -16.64 8.22 -2.66
C LEU A 245 -17.50 7.19 -3.44
N VAL A 246 -18.10 7.60 -4.55
CA VAL A 246 -18.90 6.70 -5.42
C VAL A 246 -18.01 5.60 -6.01
N LEU A 247 -16.80 5.92 -6.45
CA LEU A 247 -15.82 4.93 -6.93
C LEU A 247 -15.45 3.95 -5.80
N ALA A 248 -15.13 4.46 -4.62
CA ALA A 248 -14.82 3.65 -3.44
C ALA A 248 -15.93 2.65 -3.12
N VAL A 249 -17.16 3.15 -2.94
CA VAL A 249 -18.33 2.33 -2.62
C VAL A 249 -18.63 1.35 -3.75
N GLY A 250 -18.55 1.80 -5.01
CA GLY A 250 -18.80 0.96 -6.17
C GLY A 250 -17.83 -0.22 -6.28
N LEU A 251 -16.57 -0.08 -5.83
CA LEU A 251 -15.57 -1.16 -5.79
C LEU A 251 -15.87 -2.19 -4.68
N LEU A 252 -16.59 -1.82 -3.62
CA LEU A 252 -16.94 -2.74 -2.53
C LEU A 252 -18.03 -3.75 -2.91
N PHE A 253 -18.82 -3.50 -3.93
CA PHE A 253 -19.91 -4.39 -4.34
C PHE A 253 -19.62 -5.06 -5.69
N ARG A 254 -19.86 -6.37 -5.77
CA ARG A 254 -19.60 -7.16 -7.00
C ARG A 254 -20.47 -6.72 -8.18
N ALA A 255 -21.68 -6.25 -7.90
CA ALA A 255 -22.62 -5.80 -8.94
C ALA A 255 -22.12 -4.54 -9.66
N THR A 256 -21.45 -3.64 -8.96
CA THR A 256 -21.02 -2.33 -9.47
C THR A 256 -19.54 -2.27 -9.81
N VAL A 257 -18.73 -3.30 -9.47
CA VAL A 257 -17.28 -3.27 -9.58
C VAL A 257 -16.79 -2.94 -11.02
N ARG A 258 -17.44 -3.44 -12.06
CA ARG A 258 -17.04 -3.14 -13.46
C ARG A 258 -17.25 -1.67 -13.79
N ALA A 259 -18.39 -1.11 -13.43
CA ALA A 259 -18.69 0.31 -13.66
C ALA A 259 -17.74 1.21 -12.83
N ALA A 260 -17.49 0.83 -11.57
CA ALA A 260 -16.56 1.55 -10.71
C ALA A 260 -15.10 1.49 -11.23
N LEU A 261 -14.64 0.35 -11.75
CA LEU A 261 -13.32 0.25 -12.40
C LEU A 261 -13.24 1.09 -13.68
N ALA A 262 -14.28 1.08 -14.51
CA ALA A 262 -14.33 1.96 -15.69
C ALA A 262 -14.29 3.44 -15.28
N GLY A 263 -15.10 3.82 -14.28
CA GLY A 263 -15.09 5.15 -13.70
C GLY A 263 -13.71 5.52 -13.11
N THR A 264 -13.06 4.57 -12.42
CA THR A 264 -11.69 4.77 -11.92
C THR A 264 -10.73 5.08 -13.06
N VAL A 265 -10.74 4.32 -14.15
CA VAL A 265 -9.86 4.60 -15.30
C VAL A 265 -10.11 5.99 -15.88
N VAL A 266 -11.38 6.33 -16.15
CA VAL A 266 -11.73 7.64 -16.73
C VAL A 266 -11.35 8.78 -15.78
N TRP A 267 -11.73 8.68 -14.52
CA TRP A 267 -11.44 9.71 -13.52
C TRP A 267 -9.93 9.88 -13.31
N SER A 268 -9.21 8.78 -13.12
CA SER A 268 -7.77 8.82 -12.90
C SER A 268 -7.00 9.39 -14.09
N LEU A 269 -7.36 9.04 -15.31
CA LEU A 269 -6.71 9.63 -16.50
C LEU A 269 -7.02 11.11 -16.64
N SER A 270 -8.24 11.55 -16.27
CA SER A 270 -8.59 12.96 -16.22
C SER A 270 -7.76 13.73 -15.17
N VAL A 271 -7.63 13.17 -13.96
CA VAL A 271 -6.80 13.75 -12.90
C VAL A 271 -5.32 13.74 -13.29
N TRP A 272 -4.83 12.66 -13.90
CA TRP A 272 -3.45 12.55 -14.36
C TRP A 272 -3.09 13.66 -15.35
N TRP A 273 -3.99 13.97 -16.28
CA TRP A 273 -3.75 15.04 -17.26
C TRP A 273 -3.98 16.43 -16.66
N LEU A 274 -5.16 16.66 -16.06
CA LEU A 274 -5.62 17.99 -15.67
C LEU A 274 -5.13 18.44 -14.29
N GLY A 275 -4.86 17.49 -13.40
CA GLY A 275 -4.43 17.75 -12.02
C GLY A 275 -2.93 17.54 -11.80
N GLU A 276 -2.36 16.47 -12.37
CA GLU A 276 -0.96 16.11 -12.17
C GLU A 276 -0.05 16.52 -13.35
N GLY A 277 -0.59 17.12 -14.42
CA GLY A 277 0.18 17.47 -15.61
C GLY A 277 0.93 16.29 -16.20
N LEU A 278 0.24 15.13 -16.32
CA LEU A 278 0.80 13.85 -16.74
C LEU A 278 1.97 13.37 -15.82
N GLY A 279 1.91 13.68 -14.51
CA GLY A 279 2.95 13.33 -13.55
C GLY A 279 4.29 14.04 -13.80
N GLY A 280 4.28 15.15 -14.52
CA GLY A 280 5.48 15.91 -14.82
C GLY A 280 6.45 15.24 -15.80
N VAL A 281 6.10 14.12 -16.44
CA VAL A 281 7.04 13.29 -17.24
C VAL A 281 7.65 14.02 -18.44
N PHE A 282 7.05 15.11 -18.88
CA PHE A 282 7.60 15.96 -19.96
C PHE A 282 8.42 17.15 -19.44
N THR A 283 8.60 17.25 -18.13
CA THR A 283 9.49 18.25 -17.53
C THR A 283 10.87 17.63 -17.28
N ASN A 284 11.90 18.45 -17.28
CA ASN A 284 13.24 17.99 -16.92
C ASN A 284 13.40 17.66 -15.43
N ALA A 285 12.38 17.93 -14.61
CA ALA A 285 12.40 17.72 -13.16
C ALA A 285 11.62 16.46 -12.71
N ALA A 286 11.05 15.69 -13.65
CA ALA A 286 10.30 14.48 -13.32
C ALA A 286 11.20 13.43 -12.68
N SER A 287 10.78 12.97 -11.50
CA SER A 287 11.50 11.91 -10.77
C SER A 287 10.50 11.04 -10.00
N PRO A 288 10.73 9.73 -9.89
CA PRO A 288 9.96 8.87 -8.99
C PRO A 288 10.01 9.33 -7.53
N LEU A 289 11.02 10.09 -7.15
CA LEU A 289 11.16 10.64 -5.79
C LEU A 289 10.27 11.86 -5.55
N THR A 290 9.76 12.47 -6.62
CA THR A 290 8.80 13.56 -6.58
C THR A 290 7.41 13.17 -7.05
N GLY A 291 7.15 11.85 -7.16
CA GLY A 291 5.84 11.30 -7.49
C GLY A 291 5.62 10.95 -8.96
N ALA A 292 6.61 11.12 -9.87
CA ALA A 292 6.46 10.66 -11.25
C ALA A 292 6.37 9.11 -11.32
N PRO A 293 5.54 8.55 -12.20
CA PRO A 293 4.79 9.15 -13.31
C PRO A 293 3.43 9.75 -12.92
N GLY A 294 3.15 9.92 -11.63
CA GLY A 294 1.89 10.40 -11.08
C GLY A 294 1.08 9.28 -10.44
N ALA A 295 0.43 9.58 -9.31
CA ALA A 295 -0.40 8.60 -8.62
C ALA A 295 -1.61 8.20 -9.47
N ALA A 296 -2.25 9.16 -10.12
CA ALA A 296 -3.49 8.92 -10.85
C ALA A 296 -3.34 7.89 -12.00
N VAL A 297 -2.23 7.89 -12.75
CA VAL A 297 -2.02 6.86 -13.77
C VAL A 297 -1.87 5.46 -13.19
N LEU A 298 -1.35 5.34 -11.95
CA LEU A 298 -1.23 4.06 -11.25
C LEU A 298 -2.60 3.53 -10.80
N TYR A 299 -3.55 4.40 -10.40
CA TYR A 299 -4.95 4.01 -10.17
C TYR A 299 -5.56 3.43 -11.44
N ALA A 300 -5.38 4.10 -12.59
CA ALA A 300 -5.90 3.61 -13.87
C ALA A 300 -5.28 2.25 -14.23
N LEU A 301 -3.97 2.11 -14.09
CA LEU A 301 -3.27 0.84 -14.36
C LEU A 301 -3.78 -0.27 -13.43
N LEU A 302 -3.85 -0.02 -12.13
CA LEU A 302 -4.34 -0.99 -11.15
C LEU A 302 -5.80 -1.38 -11.46
N ALA A 303 -6.68 -0.43 -11.80
CA ALA A 303 -8.06 -0.71 -12.18
C ALA A 303 -8.16 -1.66 -13.38
N VAL A 304 -7.30 -1.49 -14.38
CA VAL A 304 -7.23 -2.39 -15.55
C VAL A 304 -6.70 -3.77 -15.16
N LEU A 305 -5.65 -3.83 -14.31
CA LEU A 305 -5.06 -5.10 -13.88
C LEU A 305 -6.03 -5.94 -13.03
N VAL A 306 -6.86 -5.31 -12.20
CA VAL A 306 -7.84 -6.02 -11.35
C VAL A 306 -9.22 -6.16 -12.00
N TRP A 307 -9.35 -5.81 -13.27
CA TRP A 307 -10.60 -5.96 -14.00
C TRP A 307 -11.08 -7.41 -13.96
N PRO A 308 -12.38 -7.67 -13.70
CA PRO A 308 -12.90 -9.02 -13.68
C PRO A 308 -12.67 -9.72 -15.02
N GLY A 309 -11.87 -10.78 -15.02
CA GLY A 309 -11.44 -11.49 -16.22
C GLY A 309 -12.57 -12.18 -16.97
N GLY A 310 -12.33 -12.43 -18.25
CA GLY A 310 -13.12 -13.30 -19.09
C GLY A 310 -12.85 -14.79 -18.82
N ARG A 311 -13.43 -15.66 -19.66
CA ARG A 311 -13.44 -17.13 -19.54
C ARG A 311 -12.07 -17.84 -19.56
N ASP A 312 -10.95 -17.12 -19.74
CA ASP A 312 -9.62 -17.70 -19.99
C ASP A 312 -8.65 -17.59 -18.79
N GLU A 313 -9.15 -17.66 -17.55
CA GLU A 313 -8.27 -17.75 -16.38
C GLU A 313 -7.59 -19.13 -16.36
N ARG A 314 -6.38 -19.20 -16.93
CA ARG A 314 -5.58 -20.43 -16.93
C ARG A 314 -4.95 -20.63 -15.55
N PRO A 315 -4.93 -21.88 -15.02
CA PRO A 315 -4.30 -22.17 -13.73
C PRO A 315 -2.85 -21.72 -13.68
N GLY A 316 -2.45 -21.09 -12.56
CA GLY A 316 -1.06 -20.66 -12.33
C GLY A 316 -0.70 -19.28 -12.86
N HIS A 317 -1.64 -18.52 -13.45
CA HIS A 317 -1.41 -17.15 -13.88
C HIS A 317 -1.63 -16.15 -12.73
N SER A 318 -0.97 -14.98 -12.82
CA SER A 318 -1.20 -13.86 -11.92
C SER A 318 -2.53 -13.17 -12.21
N VAL A 319 -2.98 -12.29 -11.31
CA VAL A 319 -4.17 -11.44 -11.54
C VAL A 319 -3.96 -10.56 -12.78
N ALA A 320 -2.74 -10.07 -12.98
CA ALA A 320 -2.35 -9.23 -14.09
C ALA A 320 -2.45 -9.98 -15.45
N ASP A 321 -2.04 -11.26 -15.51
CA ASP A 321 -2.14 -12.07 -16.72
C ASP A 321 -3.61 -12.32 -17.13
N GLY A 322 -4.53 -12.40 -16.15
CA GLY A 322 -5.98 -12.55 -16.38
C GLY A 322 -6.72 -11.22 -16.59
N SER A 323 -6.02 -10.09 -16.69
CA SER A 323 -6.60 -8.77 -16.97
C SER A 323 -6.86 -8.56 -18.48
N PRO A 324 -7.58 -7.49 -18.86
CA PRO A 324 -7.72 -7.10 -20.27
C PRO A 324 -6.39 -6.87 -21.00
N LEU A 325 -5.33 -6.53 -20.27
CA LEU A 325 -3.98 -6.40 -20.83
C LEU A 325 -3.40 -7.76 -21.25
N GLY A 326 -3.78 -8.87 -20.60
CA GLY A 326 -3.31 -10.20 -20.92
C GLY A 326 -1.77 -10.25 -21.01
N ARG A 327 -1.26 -10.68 -22.18
CA ARG A 327 0.18 -10.73 -22.47
C ARG A 327 0.90 -9.37 -22.35
N TYR A 328 0.18 -8.27 -22.52
CA TYR A 328 0.73 -6.92 -22.45
C TYR A 328 0.89 -6.40 -21.00
N ALA A 329 0.36 -7.11 -20.02
CA ALA A 329 0.54 -6.71 -18.61
C ALA A 329 2.03 -6.62 -18.24
N LYS A 330 2.86 -7.55 -18.72
CA LYS A 330 4.32 -7.50 -18.49
C LYS A 330 4.99 -6.33 -19.20
N LEU A 331 4.48 -5.93 -20.37
CA LEU A 331 4.95 -4.71 -21.03
C LEU A 331 4.59 -3.47 -20.23
N ALA A 332 3.38 -3.39 -19.69
CA ALA A 332 2.99 -2.28 -18.80
C ALA A 332 3.88 -2.23 -17.54
N TRP A 333 4.20 -3.37 -16.93
CA TRP A 333 5.18 -3.45 -15.84
C TRP A 333 6.56 -2.94 -16.26
N LEU A 334 7.06 -3.41 -17.40
CA LEU A 334 8.36 -2.99 -17.91
C LEU A 334 8.41 -1.48 -18.17
N LEU A 335 7.39 -0.93 -18.84
CA LEU A 335 7.31 0.50 -19.12
C LEU A 335 7.24 1.33 -17.84
N LEU A 336 6.50 0.87 -16.83
CA LEU A 336 6.42 1.54 -15.54
C LEU A 336 7.80 1.61 -14.86
N TRP A 337 8.41 0.46 -14.58
CA TRP A 337 9.63 0.39 -13.78
C TRP A 337 10.88 0.85 -14.55
N ALA A 338 11.00 0.53 -15.85
CA ALA A 338 12.07 1.06 -16.68
C ALA A 338 11.90 2.57 -16.93
N GLY A 339 10.66 3.03 -17.07
CA GLY A 339 10.36 4.46 -17.15
C GLY A 339 10.77 5.20 -15.88
N MET A 340 10.46 4.66 -14.71
CA MET A 340 10.91 5.21 -13.43
C MET A 340 12.44 5.21 -13.30
N ALA A 341 13.12 4.13 -13.74
CA ALA A 341 14.58 4.08 -13.77
C ALA A 341 15.17 5.16 -14.69
N PHE A 342 14.58 5.34 -15.87
CA PHE A 342 15.00 6.37 -16.83
C PHE A 342 14.80 7.78 -16.26
N LEU A 343 13.62 8.09 -15.72
CA LEU A 343 13.34 9.40 -15.13
C LEU A 343 14.30 9.70 -13.98
N LEU A 344 14.61 8.72 -13.13
CA LEU A 344 15.54 8.90 -12.03
C LEU A 344 16.98 9.13 -12.52
N ALA A 345 17.41 8.39 -13.56
CA ALA A 345 18.75 8.52 -14.12
C ALA A 345 18.97 9.86 -14.84
N THR A 346 17.92 10.43 -15.41
CA THR A 346 17.98 11.65 -16.24
C THR A 346 17.60 12.92 -15.50
N ALA A 347 16.98 12.81 -14.30
CA ALA A 347 16.58 13.98 -13.52
C ALA A 347 17.83 14.78 -13.07
N PRO A 348 17.85 16.10 -13.29
CA PRO A 348 18.91 16.97 -12.76
C PRO A 348 18.79 17.07 -11.24
N ALA A 349 19.86 17.48 -10.58
CA ALA A 349 20.07 17.66 -9.14
C ALA A 349 18.83 17.39 -8.26
N GLN A 350 18.83 16.25 -7.63
CA GLN A 350 17.69 15.68 -6.91
C GLN A 350 17.26 16.52 -5.71
N ALA A 351 15.96 16.66 -5.53
CA ALA A 351 15.41 17.18 -4.29
C ALA A 351 15.80 16.28 -3.10
N ALA A 352 16.08 16.89 -1.93
CA ALA A 352 16.24 16.12 -0.71
C ALA A 352 15.09 15.09 -0.55
N PRO A 353 15.32 13.89 -0.02
CA PRO A 353 16.48 13.47 0.79
C PRO A 353 17.63 12.80 0.03
N PHE A 354 17.53 12.63 -1.27
CA PHE A 354 18.48 11.87 -2.08
C PHE A 354 19.33 12.81 -2.96
N THR A 355 20.20 13.60 -2.34
CA THR A 355 21.20 14.41 -3.05
C THR A 355 22.46 13.61 -3.39
N ASP A 356 22.64 12.44 -2.76
CA ASP A 356 23.80 11.59 -3.00
C ASP A 356 23.64 10.83 -4.32
N ARG A 357 24.60 11.04 -5.23
CA ARG A 357 24.66 10.37 -6.53
C ARG A 357 24.67 8.85 -6.40
N THR A 358 25.29 8.30 -5.36
CA THR A 358 25.33 6.86 -5.10
C THR A 358 23.92 6.31 -4.85
N VAL A 359 23.11 7.01 -4.07
CA VAL A 359 21.72 6.62 -3.80
C VAL A 359 20.89 6.61 -5.08
N VAL A 360 21.03 7.66 -5.93
CA VAL A 360 20.36 7.73 -7.23
C VAL A 360 20.75 6.56 -8.13
N ILE A 361 22.03 6.24 -8.21
CA ILE A 361 22.54 5.10 -9.01
C ILE A 361 21.96 3.78 -8.48
N VAL A 362 21.98 3.56 -7.17
CA VAL A 362 21.45 2.34 -6.55
C VAL A 362 19.94 2.19 -6.83
N PHE A 363 19.13 3.22 -6.63
CA PHE A 363 17.70 3.15 -6.93
C PHE A 363 17.42 2.95 -8.43
N THR A 364 18.18 3.60 -9.31
CA THR A 364 18.08 3.38 -10.77
C THR A 364 18.35 1.92 -11.13
N ALA A 365 19.42 1.33 -10.57
CA ALA A 365 19.75 -0.07 -10.77
C ALA A 365 18.67 -1.01 -10.21
N VAL A 366 18.13 -0.71 -9.03
CA VAL A 366 17.02 -1.46 -8.42
C VAL A 366 15.79 -1.42 -9.32
N PHE A 367 15.38 -0.26 -9.82
CA PHE A 367 14.21 -0.14 -10.70
C PHE A 367 14.41 -0.88 -12.02
N ALA A 368 15.61 -0.79 -12.62
CA ALA A 368 15.94 -1.55 -13.82
C ALA A 368 15.93 -3.08 -13.57
N ALA A 369 16.46 -3.52 -12.43
CA ALA A 369 16.41 -4.92 -12.02
C ALA A 369 14.99 -5.41 -11.76
N VAL A 370 14.14 -4.61 -11.13
CA VAL A 370 12.70 -4.88 -10.91
C VAL A 370 11.96 -4.97 -12.24
N ALA A 371 12.24 -4.05 -13.18
CA ALA A 371 11.64 -4.08 -14.52
C ALA A 371 11.96 -5.40 -15.26
N ALA A 372 13.22 -5.81 -15.28
CA ALA A 372 13.67 -7.02 -15.96
C ALA A 372 13.31 -8.31 -15.21
N GLY A 373 13.31 -8.28 -13.88
CA GLY A 373 13.17 -9.47 -13.04
C GLY A 373 11.84 -10.20 -13.20
N VAL A 374 10.75 -9.49 -13.52
CA VAL A 374 9.44 -10.11 -13.79
C VAL A 374 9.41 -10.88 -15.12
N LEU A 375 10.31 -10.55 -16.05
CA LEU A 375 10.42 -11.24 -17.34
C LEU A 375 11.20 -12.56 -17.23
N ILE A 376 12.04 -12.71 -16.20
CA ILE A 376 12.94 -13.86 -16.01
C ILE A 376 12.25 -14.88 -15.09
N ARG A 377 12.08 -16.11 -15.62
CA ARG A 377 11.54 -17.22 -14.82
C ARG A 377 12.44 -17.47 -13.60
N GLY A 378 11.82 -17.57 -12.41
CA GLY A 378 12.54 -17.74 -11.14
C GLY A 378 12.88 -16.43 -10.42
N LEU A 379 13.02 -15.30 -11.11
CA LEU A 379 13.24 -14.00 -10.49
C LEU A 379 11.96 -13.18 -10.25
N THR A 380 10.82 -13.62 -10.78
CA THR A 380 9.55 -12.90 -10.64
C THR A 380 9.19 -12.59 -9.18
N ARG A 381 9.22 -13.58 -8.28
CA ARG A 381 8.88 -13.37 -6.86
C ARG A 381 9.84 -12.43 -6.16
N PRO A 382 11.17 -12.65 -6.21
CA PRO A 382 12.11 -11.70 -5.60
C PRO A 382 12.01 -10.29 -6.20
N ALA A 383 11.80 -10.14 -7.51
CA ALA A 383 11.60 -8.83 -8.14
C ALA A 383 10.36 -8.11 -7.60
N LEU A 384 9.23 -8.82 -7.40
CA LEU A 384 8.01 -8.23 -6.83
C LEU A 384 8.20 -7.83 -5.36
N VAL A 385 8.95 -8.61 -4.59
CA VAL A 385 9.29 -8.25 -3.20
C VAL A 385 10.17 -7.00 -3.17
N VAL A 386 11.20 -6.95 -4.01
CA VAL A 386 12.08 -5.78 -4.13
C VAL A 386 11.29 -4.55 -4.59
N ALA A 387 10.36 -4.71 -5.55
CA ALA A 387 9.46 -3.65 -5.99
C ALA A 387 8.62 -3.09 -4.83
N ALA A 388 8.00 -3.96 -4.04
CA ALA A 388 7.19 -3.55 -2.89
C ALA A 388 8.03 -2.84 -1.81
N ILE A 389 9.24 -3.34 -1.54
CA ILE A 389 10.16 -2.71 -0.59
C ILE A 389 10.61 -1.34 -1.12
N ALA A 390 11.03 -1.23 -2.38
CA ALA A 390 11.44 0.04 -2.98
C ALA A 390 10.30 1.07 -2.96
N ALA A 391 9.08 0.65 -3.32
CA ALA A 391 7.89 1.50 -3.24
C ALA A 391 7.61 1.97 -1.81
N ALA A 392 7.71 1.08 -0.82
CA ALA A 392 7.53 1.44 0.58
C ALA A 392 8.61 2.42 1.07
N VAL A 393 9.87 2.20 0.69
CA VAL A 393 10.99 3.11 1.04
C VAL A 393 10.75 4.50 0.46
N ILE A 394 10.39 4.61 -0.83
CA ILE A 394 10.09 5.90 -1.46
C ILE A 394 8.90 6.56 -0.76
N TRP A 395 7.84 5.82 -0.52
CA TRP A 395 6.63 6.33 0.14
C TRP A 395 6.92 6.95 1.51
N VAL A 396 7.77 6.27 2.30
CA VAL A 396 8.13 6.76 3.65
C VAL A 396 9.12 7.92 3.58
N THR A 397 10.15 7.83 2.73
CA THR A 397 11.31 8.75 2.78
C THR A 397 11.18 9.95 1.87
N ALA A 398 10.73 9.75 0.63
CA ALA A 398 10.63 10.79 -0.38
C ALA A 398 9.23 11.41 -0.43
N GLU A 399 8.19 10.57 -0.44
CA GLU A 399 6.79 11.03 -0.50
C GLU A 399 6.19 11.39 0.87
N GLN A 400 6.88 11.08 1.98
CA GLN A 400 6.42 11.40 3.35
C GLN A 400 4.98 10.94 3.58
N PHE A 401 4.68 9.68 3.23
CA PHE A 401 3.35 9.08 3.27
C PHE A 401 2.31 9.80 2.38
N GLY A 402 2.74 10.36 1.24
CA GLY A 402 1.87 11.16 0.37
C GLY A 402 1.46 12.50 1.01
N GLY A 403 2.16 12.95 2.04
CA GLY A 403 1.80 14.19 2.73
C GLY A 403 0.46 14.14 3.47
N ILE A 404 -0.12 12.96 3.73
CA ILE A 404 -1.45 12.77 4.36
C ILE A 404 -1.61 13.58 5.65
N LEU A 405 -0.51 13.75 6.40
CA LEU A 405 -0.52 14.47 7.68
C LEU A 405 -0.35 15.99 7.55
N THR A 406 -0.17 16.50 6.34
CA THR A 406 0.04 17.95 6.09
C THR A 406 -1.26 18.74 6.07
N GLY A 407 -2.40 18.08 5.87
CA GLY A 407 -3.68 18.74 5.63
C GLY A 407 -3.87 19.24 4.19
N GLN A 408 -2.97 18.87 3.26
CA GLN A 408 -2.97 19.30 1.86
C GLN A 408 -2.89 18.14 0.86
N ALA A 409 -2.78 16.90 1.33
CA ALA A 409 -2.73 15.73 0.47
C ALA A 409 -4.07 15.46 -0.21
N THR A 410 -4.04 15.07 -1.47
CA THR A 410 -5.20 14.63 -2.27
C THR A 410 -5.36 13.12 -2.29
N ASP A 411 -4.26 12.39 -2.08
CA ASP A 411 -4.14 10.94 -2.18
C ASP A 411 -2.88 10.46 -1.42
N PRO A 412 -2.68 9.13 -1.25
CA PRO A 412 -1.50 8.60 -0.57
C PRO A 412 -0.23 8.57 -1.44
N ASN A 413 -0.24 9.16 -2.63
CA ASN A 413 0.83 9.18 -3.62
C ASN A 413 1.14 7.77 -4.20
N THR A 414 2.34 7.57 -4.81
CA THR A 414 2.63 6.40 -5.67
C THR A 414 2.90 5.11 -4.89
N GLY A 415 3.50 5.21 -3.71
CA GLY A 415 4.00 4.04 -2.98
C GLY A 415 2.98 2.92 -2.75
N PRO A 416 1.81 3.18 -2.12
CA PRO A 416 0.79 2.16 -1.90
C PRO A 416 0.27 1.53 -3.20
N LEU A 417 0.13 2.32 -4.26
CA LEU A 417 -0.36 1.85 -5.55
C LEU A 417 0.66 0.92 -6.23
N LEU A 418 1.95 1.24 -6.17
CA LEU A 418 3.02 0.37 -6.67
C LEU A 418 3.05 -0.98 -5.94
N ILE A 419 2.81 -0.98 -4.63
CA ILE A 419 2.70 -2.22 -3.84
C ILE A 419 1.50 -3.06 -4.31
N LEU A 420 0.34 -2.44 -4.51
CA LEU A 420 -0.87 -3.13 -4.99
C LEU A 420 -0.68 -3.65 -6.42
N ILE A 421 0.00 -2.88 -7.29
CA ILE A 421 0.37 -3.33 -8.65
C ILE A 421 1.31 -4.52 -8.56
N ALA A 422 2.35 -4.50 -7.72
CA ALA A 422 3.23 -5.64 -7.53
C ALA A 422 2.46 -6.89 -7.06
N ALA A 423 1.50 -6.74 -6.15
CA ALA A 423 0.65 -7.83 -5.72
C ALA A 423 -0.23 -8.40 -6.85
N ALA A 424 -0.67 -7.58 -7.82
CA ALA A 424 -1.42 -8.05 -8.98
C ALA A 424 -0.59 -8.96 -9.91
N PHE A 425 0.73 -8.77 -9.93
CA PHE A 425 1.68 -9.62 -10.69
C PHE A 425 2.12 -10.86 -9.93
N TRP A 426 1.67 -11.06 -8.68
CA TRP A 426 2.10 -12.21 -7.89
C TRP A 426 1.70 -13.53 -8.58
N PRO A 427 2.67 -14.42 -8.88
CA PRO A 427 2.39 -15.63 -9.63
C PRO A 427 1.54 -16.61 -8.82
N GLY A 428 0.51 -17.16 -9.46
CA GLY A 428 -0.28 -18.26 -8.92
C GLY A 428 0.57 -19.52 -8.72
N GLN A 429 0.14 -20.41 -7.82
CA GLN A 429 0.77 -21.72 -7.66
C GLN A 429 0.44 -22.61 -8.87
N ARG A 430 1.47 -23.21 -9.45
CA ARG A 430 1.30 -24.21 -10.51
C ARG A 430 0.79 -25.53 -9.91
N SER A 431 -0.10 -26.21 -10.60
CA SER A 431 -0.59 -27.55 -10.19
C SER A 431 0.56 -28.57 -10.03
N GLY A 432 1.68 -28.39 -10.75
CA GLY A 432 2.89 -29.21 -10.62
C GLY A 432 3.61 -29.07 -9.28
N ASP A 433 3.61 -27.86 -8.68
CA ASP A 433 4.23 -27.63 -7.37
C ASP A 433 3.44 -28.31 -6.25
N GLN A 434 2.12 -28.44 -6.43
CA GLN A 434 1.26 -29.17 -5.48
C GLN A 434 1.47 -30.70 -5.57
N ALA A 435 1.68 -31.21 -6.78
CA ALA A 435 1.99 -32.63 -6.99
C ALA A 435 3.40 -32.99 -6.48
N ALA A 436 4.37 -32.07 -6.59
CA ALA A 436 5.70 -32.25 -6.03
C ALA A 436 5.70 -32.16 -4.50
N ALA A 437 4.97 -31.23 -3.91
CA ALA A 437 4.80 -31.12 -2.46
C ALA A 437 4.07 -32.36 -1.89
N ALA A 438 2.99 -32.80 -2.54
CA ALA A 438 2.26 -33.99 -2.12
C ALA A 438 3.08 -35.28 -2.24
N ARG A 439 4.04 -35.35 -3.17
CA ARG A 439 4.97 -36.50 -3.28
C ARG A 439 6.03 -36.49 -2.19
N LEU A 440 6.48 -35.32 -1.74
CA LEU A 440 7.44 -35.19 -0.65
C LEU A 440 6.78 -35.50 0.70
N ASP A 441 5.51 -35.08 0.89
CA ASP A 441 4.74 -35.38 2.11
C ASP A 441 4.28 -36.85 2.17
N GLY A 442 4.20 -37.56 1.03
CA GLY A 442 3.87 -38.99 0.96
C GLY A 442 5.08 -39.93 1.03
N ALA A 443 6.30 -39.38 1.03
CA ALA A 443 7.55 -40.15 1.12
C ALA A 443 8.21 -40.09 2.51
N ALA A 444 7.61 -39.35 3.47
CA ALA A 444 8.00 -39.26 4.86
C ALA A 444 7.01 -40.07 5.73
#